data_343b84b5a8499f3018fc1281a83b5de1
#
_entry.id   343b84b5a8499f3018fc1281a83b5de1
#
_cell.length_a   1.000
_cell.length_b   1.000
_cell.length_c   1.000
_cell.angle_alpha   90.00
_cell.angle_beta   90.00
_cell.angle_gamma   90.00
#
_symmetry.space_group_name_H-M   'P 1'
#
loop_
_entity.id
_entity.type
_entity.pdbx_description
1 polymer ?
#
loop_
_entity_poly.entity_id
_entity_poly.type
_entity_poly.pdbx_seq_one_letter_code
_entity_poly.pdbx_strand_id
1 'polypeptide(L)'
;VPGGSSGGSAAAVAARQVYFALGSDTGGSIRQPAAYCGVVGLKPTYGRVSRFGLVAFASSLDQIGPITKNVEDAVYVLQAIAGHDPMDSTSADVEVPDYTAALTGDVRGLRIGVAKEYLGEGIAPQVKEAVLATLKVFESLGATWEEVSLPHTEYAVAAYYLLASSEASSNLARFDGVRYGVRAENPANLIDLYRKSRSQGFGAEVKRRIMLGTYALSSGYYDAYYLKAQKVRTLIKQDFDQVFEKFDVIIGPTAPTTAFKIGEQIHDPLTMYLNDICTIPVNLAGLPAISVPCGLADGLPVGMQIIGKAFDETTVLRAAYAYEQATEHHKLRPAAVGGA
;
A
#
# COMPACT_ATOMS: atom_id res chain seq x y z
N VAL A 1 13.51 4.64 10.31
CA VAL A 1 13.38 3.54 9.32
C VAL A 1 12.78 4.05 8.03
N PRO A 2 13.07 3.43 6.87
CA PRO A 2 12.44 3.82 5.59
C PRO A 2 11.02 3.25 5.41
N GLY A 3 10.53 2.49 6.39
CA GLY A 3 9.28 1.74 6.22
C GLY A 3 9.45 0.48 5.39
N GLY A 4 8.34 -0.13 4.96
CA GLY A 4 8.34 -1.38 4.21
C GLY A 4 6.97 -1.80 3.64
N SER A 5 7.04 -2.86 2.85
CA SER A 5 8.21 -3.70 2.51
C SER A 5 9.08 -3.14 1.36
N SER A 6 8.58 -2.21 0.52
CA SER A 6 9.37 -1.57 -0.54
C SER A 6 10.27 -0.43 -0.01
N GLY A 7 10.80 -0.57 1.22
CA GLY A 7 11.62 0.46 1.88
C GLY A 7 12.92 0.78 1.14
N GLY A 8 13.56 -0.22 0.53
CA GLY A 8 14.74 -0.02 -0.29
C GLY A 8 14.47 0.82 -1.54
N SER A 9 13.36 0.55 -2.22
CA SER A 9 12.90 1.32 -3.38
C SER A 9 12.62 2.78 -3.00
N ALA A 10 11.87 3.01 -1.90
CA ALA A 10 11.57 4.37 -1.44
C ALA A 10 12.84 5.13 -1.00
N ALA A 11 13.74 4.46 -0.28
CA ALA A 11 15.01 5.06 0.14
C ALA A 11 15.91 5.41 -1.03
N ALA A 12 15.99 4.57 -2.07
CA ALA A 12 16.80 4.83 -3.27
C ALA A 12 16.30 6.07 -4.03
N VAL A 13 14.98 6.23 -4.16
CA VAL A 13 14.36 7.42 -4.77
C VAL A 13 14.60 8.67 -3.91
N ALA A 14 14.37 8.57 -2.58
CA ALA A 14 14.60 9.67 -1.67
C ALA A 14 16.04 10.13 -1.66
N ALA A 15 17.00 9.19 -1.73
CA ALA A 15 18.44 9.43 -1.80
C ALA A 15 18.92 9.84 -3.20
N ARG A 16 18.01 9.93 -4.19
CA ARG A 16 18.34 10.27 -5.60
C ARG A 16 19.34 9.33 -6.27
N GLN A 17 19.42 8.10 -5.83
CA GLN A 17 20.23 7.07 -6.48
C GLN A 17 19.61 6.59 -7.80
N VAL A 18 18.30 6.72 -7.91
CA VAL A 18 17.50 6.37 -9.09
C VAL A 18 16.42 7.44 -9.33
N TYR A 19 15.96 7.58 -10.57
CA TYR A 19 14.87 8.50 -10.93
C TYR A 19 13.52 7.98 -10.42
N PHE A 20 13.29 6.67 -10.53
CA PHE A 20 12.12 5.97 -10.02
C PHE A 20 12.50 4.55 -9.59
N ALA A 21 11.61 3.92 -8.84
CA ALA A 21 11.69 2.49 -8.53
C ALA A 21 10.29 1.87 -8.61
N LEU A 22 10.23 0.57 -8.80
CA LEU A 22 8.99 -0.18 -8.61
C LEU A 22 8.96 -0.77 -7.20
N GLY A 23 7.75 -0.89 -6.67
CA GLY A 23 7.46 -1.58 -5.42
C GLY A 23 6.32 -2.55 -5.60
N SER A 24 6.05 -3.34 -4.56
CA SER A 24 4.84 -4.16 -4.45
C SER A 24 4.08 -3.78 -3.19
N ASP A 25 2.75 -3.73 -3.29
CA ASP A 25 1.87 -3.26 -2.22
C ASP A 25 0.76 -4.30 -2.00
N THR A 26 0.83 -4.99 -0.87
CA THR A 26 -0.15 -5.98 -0.45
C THR A 26 -1.06 -5.43 0.65
N GLY A 27 -0.53 -4.55 1.49
CA GLY A 27 -1.25 -3.90 2.60
C GLY A 27 -0.83 -2.46 2.85
N GLY A 28 0.02 -1.88 1.98
CA GLY A 28 0.59 -0.55 2.14
C GLY A 28 2.05 -0.44 1.73
N SER A 29 2.64 -1.53 1.25
CA SER A 29 4.09 -1.68 1.10
C SER A 29 4.74 -0.84 -0.02
N ILE A 30 4.00 -0.05 -0.78
CA ILE A 30 4.47 1.07 -1.61
C ILE A 30 4.24 2.39 -0.88
N ARG A 31 3.00 2.61 -0.42
CA ARG A 31 2.52 3.89 0.10
C ARG A 31 3.14 4.25 1.44
N GLN A 32 3.20 3.31 2.37
CA GLN A 32 3.77 3.52 3.70
C GLN A 32 5.25 3.91 3.64
N PRO A 33 6.15 3.16 2.94
CA PRO A 33 7.54 3.58 2.82
C PRO A 33 7.70 4.87 2.01
N ALA A 34 6.82 5.18 1.05
CA ALA A 34 6.82 6.46 0.37
C ALA A 34 6.54 7.61 1.34
N ALA A 35 5.54 7.46 2.24
CA ALA A 35 5.23 8.43 3.27
C ALA A 35 6.42 8.67 4.22
N TYR A 36 7.06 7.60 4.70
CA TYR A 36 8.19 7.70 5.63
C TYR A 36 9.45 8.30 4.99
N CYS A 37 9.64 8.09 3.69
CA CYS A 37 10.79 8.63 2.96
C CYS A 37 10.54 10.00 2.30
N GLY A 38 9.32 10.56 2.39
CA GLY A 38 8.98 11.84 1.78
C GLY A 38 9.03 11.82 0.25
N VAL A 39 8.53 10.75 -0.35
CA VAL A 39 8.43 10.53 -1.80
C VAL A 39 7.01 10.15 -2.20
N VAL A 40 6.74 10.09 -3.48
CA VAL A 40 5.45 9.67 -4.04
C VAL A 40 5.41 8.15 -4.19
N GLY A 41 4.31 7.52 -3.77
CA GLY A 41 4.11 6.09 -3.96
C GLY A 41 2.70 5.78 -4.42
N LEU A 42 2.54 5.23 -5.62
CA LEU A 42 1.25 4.90 -6.21
C LEU A 42 1.01 3.39 -6.20
N LYS A 43 -0.07 2.97 -5.59
CA LYS A 43 -0.65 1.64 -5.74
C LYS A 43 -1.83 1.73 -6.72
N PRO A 44 -1.70 1.22 -7.94
CA PRO A 44 -2.83 1.18 -8.89
C PRO A 44 -3.97 0.27 -8.41
N THR A 45 -5.07 0.28 -9.12
CA THR A 45 -6.16 -0.70 -8.97
C THR A 45 -5.60 -2.12 -9.11
N TYR A 46 -6.12 -3.04 -8.30
CA TYR A 46 -5.77 -4.46 -8.41
C TYR A 46 -5.99 -4.98 -9.84
N GLY A 47 -4.94 -5.55 -10.43
CA GLY A 47 -4.95 -6.05 -11.81
C GLY A 47 -4.63 -5.00 -12.89
N ARG A 48 -4.44 -3.71 -12.56
CA ARG A 48 -4.05 -2.68 -13.55
C ARG A 48 -2.64 -2.88 -14.10
N VAL A 49 -1.74 -3.41 -13.28
CA VAL A 49 -0.35 -3.74 -13.66
C VAL A 49 -0.13 -5.23 -13.42
N SER A 50 0.46 -5.90 -14.41
CA SER A 50 0.80 -7.33 -14.32
C SER A 50 1.71 -7.64 -13.15
N ARG A 51 1.50 -8.78 -12.51
CA ARG A 51 2.35 -9.34 -11.46
C ARG A 51 3.23 -10.48 -11.97
N PHE A 52 3.25 -10.72 -13.29
CA PHE A 52 4.11 -11.75 -13.86
C PHE A 52 5.57 -11.49 -13.51
N GLY A 53 6.24 -12.49 -12.93
CA GLY A 53 7.61 -12.36 -12.43
C GLY A 53 7.73 -11.93 -10.96
N LEU A 54 6.66 -11.44 -10.33
CA LEU A 54 6.65 -11.15 -8.89
C LEU A 54 6.45 -12.45 -8.09
N VAL A 55 7.26 -12.65 -7.05
CA VAL A 55 7.01 -13.72 -6.08
C VAL A 55 5.72 -13.42 -5.32
N ALA A 56 4.72 -14.29 -5.48
CA ALA A 56 3.42 -14.08 -4.88
C ALA A 56 3.49 -14.21 -3.34
N PHE A 57 2.99 -13.18 -2.64
CA PHE A 57 2.74 -13.22 -1.20
C PHE A 57 1.26 -13.49 -0.93
N ALA A 58 0.38 -12.53 -1.26
CA ALA A 58 -1.07 -12.70 -1.15
C ALA A 58 -1.72 -12.38 -2.50
N SER A 59 -2.02 -13.41 -3.28
CA SER A 59 -2.41 -13.28 -4.69
C SER A 59 -3.65 -12.43 -4.93
N SER A 60 -4.55 -12.32 -3.96
CA SER A 60 -5.76 -11.48 -4.06
C SER A 60 -5.55 -10.03 -3.66
N LEU A 61 -4.32 -9.65 -3.26
CA LEU A 61 -4.00 -8.32 -2.71
C LEU A 61 -2.77 -7.69 -3.36
N ASP A 62 -1.75 -8.49 -3.75
CA ASP A 62 -0.48 -8.00 -4.28
C ASP A 62 -0.69 -7.13 -5.51
N GLN A 63 -0.06 -5.95 -5.54
CA GLN A 63 -0.09 -5.04 -6.68
C GLN A 63 1.27 -4.36 -6.85
N ILE A 64 1.77 -4.28 -8.08
CA ILE A 64 2.98 -3.53 -8.43
C ILE A 64 2.60 -2.07 -8.74
N GLY A 65 3.46 -1.14 -8.37
CA GLY A 65 3.29 0.27 -8.69
C GLY A 65 4.58 1.08 -8.52
N PRO A 66 4.59 2.33 -9.02
CA PRO A 66 5.75 3.20 -9.00
C PRO A 66 5.97 3.88 -7.65
N ILE A 67 7.25 4.12 -7.36
CA ILE A 67 7.74 5.03 -6.33
C ILE A 67 8.62 6.07 -7.04
N THR A 68 8.30 7.35 -6.87
CA THR A 68 8.91 8.45 -7.62
C THR A 68 9.13 9.67 -6.74
N LYS A 69 9.86 10.66 -7.23
CA LYS A 69 10.10 11.90 -6.47
C LYS A 69 8.91 12.87 -6.53
N ASN A 70 8.16 12.85 -7.63
CA ASN A 70 7.01 13.72 -7.91
C ASN A 70 5.89 12.92 -8.58
N VAL A 71 4.72 13.54 -8.69
CA VAL A 71 3.52 12.90 -9.27
C VAL A 71 3.65 12.74 -10.78
N GLU A 72 4.29 13.68 -11.47
CA GLU A 72 4.48 13.62 -12.93
C GLU A 72 5.28 12.36 -13.32
N ASP A 73 6.38 12.08 -12.63
CA ASP A 73 7.16 10.85 -12.84
C ASP A 73 6.32 9.59 -12.57
N ALA A 74 5.44 9.61 -11.55
CA ALA A 74 4.54 8.50 -11.27
C ALA A 74 3.54 8.25 -12.41
N VAL A 75 3.07 9.30 -13.06
CA VAL A 75 2.20 9.23 -14.25
C VAL A 75 2.94 8.54 -15.39
N TYR A 76 4.14 8.98 -15.74
CA TYR A 76 4.92 8.37 -16.83
C TYR A 76 5.28 6.92 -16.57
N VAL A 77 5.66 6.58 -15.34
CA VAL A 77 5.97 5.19 -14.99
C VAL A 77 4.72 4.33 -15.04
N LEU A 78 3.58 4.81 -14.47
CA LEU A 78 2.33 4.06 -14.55
C LEU A 78 1.89 3.85 -16.02
N GLN A 79 1.98 4.88 -16.87
CA GLN A 79 1.65 4.77 -18.30
C GLN A 79 2.46 3.68 -19.00
N ALA A 80 3.72 3.53 -18.60
CA ALA A 80 4.61 2.53 -19.20
C ALA A 80 4.34 1.10 -18.74
N ILE A 81 3.83 0.89 -17.50
CA ILE A 81 3.68 -0.45 -16.90
C ILE A 81 2.23 -0.94 -16.81
N ALA A 82 1.24 -0.05 -17.02
CA ALA A 82 -0.18 -0.43 -17.00
C ALA A 82 -0.58 -1.17 -18.27
N GLY A 83 -1.46 -2.16 -18.14
CA GLY A 83 -2.01 -2.87 -19.29
C GLY A 83 -2.34 -4.33 -18.98
N HIS A 84 -3.07 -4.95 -19.91
CA HIS A 84 -3.40 -6.36 -19.83
C HIS A 84 -2.20 -7.24 -20.19
N ASP A 85 -1.95 -8.25 -19.37
CA ASP A 85 -0.92 -9.27 -19.61
C ASP A 85 -1.54 -10.67 -19.50
N PRO A 86 -1.57 -11.45 -20.60
CA PRO A 86 -2.13 -12.79 -20.58
C PRO A 86 -1.34 -13.78 -19.72
N MET A 87 -0.12 -13.43 -19.30
CA MET A 87 0.70 -14.25 -18.40
C MET A 87 0.32 -14.10 -16.93
N ASP A 88 -0.49 -13.10 -16.58
CA ASP A 88 -1.07 -12.92 -15.24
C ASP A 88 -2.59 -13.05 -15.31
N SER A 89 -3.13 -14.14 -14.82
CA SER A 89 -4.58 -14.41 -14.81
C SER A 89 -5.42 -13.40 -14.03
N THR A 90 -4.79 -12.54 -13.24
CA THR A 90 -5.46 -11.46 -12.49
C THR A 90 -5.30 -10.09 -13.16
N SER A 91 -4.54 -10.00 -14.24
CA SER A 91 -4.41 -8.79 -15.03
C SER A 91 -5.75 -8.44 -15.68
N ALA A 92 -6.24 -7.23 -15.40
CA ALA A 92 -7.55 -6.78 -15.87
C ALA A 92 -7.49 -6.40 -17.35
N ASP A 93 -8.41 -6.94 -18.14
CA ASP A 93 -8.61 -6.53 -19.54
C ASP A 93 -9.50 -5.28 -19.60
N VAL A 94 -8.93 -4.16 -19.17
CA VAL A 94 -9.56 -2.84 -19.12
C VAL A 94 -8.65 -1.85 -19.81
N GLU A 95 -9.23 -1.01 -20.68
CA GLU A 95 -8.49 0.02 -21.41
C GLU A 95 -7.64 0.87 -20.47
N VAL A 96 -6.41 1.16 -20.90
CA VAL A 96 -5.49 2.06 -20.22
C VAL A 96 -5.67 3.46 -20.80
N PRO A 97 -6.19 4.42 -20.02
CA PRO A 97 -6.30 5.79 -20.50
C PRO A 97 -4.92 6.45 -20.65
N ASP A 98 -4.89 7.56 -21.36
CA ASP A 98 -3.71 8.45 -21.30
C ASP A 98 -3.67 9.16 -19.94
N TYR A 99 -2.85 8.64 -19.05
CA TYR A 99 -2.68 9.21 -17.70
C TYR A 99 -2.03 10.60 -17.72
N THR A 100 -1.37 11.01 -18.81
CA THR A 100 -0.79 12.36 -18.91
C THR A 100 -1.88 13.43 -18.95
N ALA A 101 -3.10 13.07 -19.37
CA ALA A 101 -4.27 13.94 -19.30
C ALA A 101 -4.66 14.34 -17.86
N ALA A 102 -4.15 13.65 -16.83
CA ALA A 102 -4.33 14.02 -15.42
C ALA A 102 -3.48 15.24 -15.00
N LEU A 103 -2.43 15.59 -15.74
CA LEU A 103 -1.46 16.64 -15.39
C LEU A 103 -1.99 18.07 -15.68
N THR A 104 -3.24 18.34 -15.32
CA THR A 104 -3.88 19.64 -15.57
C THR A 104 -3.79 20.61 -14.40
N GLY A 105 -3.61 20.10 -13.18
CA GLY A 105 -3.68 20.90 -11.95
C GLY A 105 -5.08 21.43 -11.61
N ASP A 106 -6.13 21.08 -12.37
CA ASP A 106 -7.50 21.54 -12.16
C ASP A 106 -8.32 20.52 -11.34
N VAL A 107 -8.70 20.94 -10.15
CA VAL A 107 -9.55 20.17 -9.23
C VAL A 107 -10.85 20.90 -8.86
N ARG A 108 -11.25 21.92 -9.63
CA ARG A 108 -12.50 22.62 -9.41
C ARG A 108 -13.68 21.65 -9.49
N GLY A 109 -14.52 21.69 -8.46
CA GLY A 109 -15.67 20.79 -8.34
C GLY A 109 -15.35 19.36 -7.91
N LEU A 110 -14.08 19.03 -7.61
CA LEU A 110 -13.72 17.74 -7.02
C LEU A 110 -14.36 17.61 -5.63
N ARG A 111 -15.04 16.50 -5.40
CA ARG A 111 -15.71 16.18 -4.13
C ARG A 111 -14.85 15.19 -3.35
N ILE A 112 -14.40 15.60 -2.18
CA ILE A 112 -13.47 14.85 -1.34
C ILE A 112 -14.22 14.33 -0.12
N GLY A 113 -14.16 13.01 0.12
CA GLY A 113 -14.56 12.39 1.37
C GLY A 113 -13.37 12.33 2.35
N VAL A 114 -13.60 12.63 3.62
CA VAL A 114 -12.61 12.47 4.68
C VAL A 114 -13.16 11.49 5.71
N ALA A 115 -12.62 10.28 5.74
CA ALA A 115 -13.12 9.25 6.63
C ALA A 115 -12.73 9.56 8.09
N LYS A 116 -13.73 9.69 8.96
CA LYS A 116 -13.51 9.96 10.38
C LYS A 116 -12.66 8.89 11.07
N GLU A 117 -12.74 7.64 10.60
CA GLU A 117 -11.96 6.51 11.10
C GLU A 117 -10.46 6.70 10.83
N TYR A 118 -10.08 7.39 9.75
CA TYR A 118 -8.68 7.72 9.44
C TYR A 118 -8.13 8.88 10.26
N LEU A 119 -8.99 9.58 11.01
CA LEU A 119 -8.61 10.65 11.92
C LEU A 119 -8.89 10.29 13.39
N GLY A 120 -9.23 9.03 13.66
CA GLY A 120 -9.58 8.48 14.97
C GLY A 120 -8.41 8.31 15.94
N GLU A 121 -8.62 7.52 16.98
CA GLU A 121 -7.58 7.11 17.93
C GLU A 121 -6.46 6.34 17.20
N GLY A 122 -5.23 6.45 17.71
CA GLY A 122 -4.04 5.79 17.13
C GLY A 122 -3.34 6.60 16.03
N ILE A 123 -3.95 7.66 15.51
CA ILE A 123 -3.27 8.58 14.58
C ILE A 123 -2.63 9.72 15.37
N ALA A 124 -1.33 9.93 15.17
CA ALA A 124 -0.59 11.00 15.86
C ALA A 124 -1.20 12.39 15.58
N PRO A 125 -1.34 13.27 16.58
CA PRO A 125 -1.95 14.59 16.40
C PRO A 125 -1.30 15.41 15.30
N GLN A 126 0.02 15.38 15.19
CA GLN A 126 0.78 16.12 14.17
C GLN A 126 0.51 15.59 12.75
N VAL A 127 0.29 14.29 12.62
CA VAL A 127 -0.10 13.68 11.34
C VAL A 127 -1.51 14.11 10.95
N LYS A 128 -2.46 14.11 11.91
CA LYS A 128 -3.83 14.62 11.67
C LYS A 128 -3.80 16.07 11.22
N GLU A 129 -3.04 16.91 11.91
CA GLU A 129 -2.91 18.34 11.60
C GLU A 129 -2.36 18.55 10.19
N ALA A 130 -1.29 17.84 9.81
CA ALA A 130 -0.71 17.92 8.48
C ALA A 130 -1.71 17.50 7.40
N VAL A 131 -2.45 16.42 7.60
CA VAL A 131 -3.48 15.94 6.63
C VAL A 131 -4.66 16.91 6.54
N LEU A 132 -5.16 17.43 7.67
CA LEU A 132 -6.24 18.42 7.67
C LEU A 132 -5.83 19.74 7.00
N ALA A 133 -4.56 20.12 7.10
CA ALA A 133 -4.04 21.28 6.39
C ALA A 133 -4.12 21.13 4.86
N THR A 134 -4.04 19.90 4.33
CA THR A 134 -4.17 19.65 2.89
C THR A 134 -5.54 20.00 2.34
N LEU A 135 -6.60 19.83 3.15
CA LEU A 135 -7.98 20.14 2.76
C LEU A 135 -8.14 21.64 2.47
N LYS A 136 -7.47 22.52 3.22
CA LYS A 136 -7.48 23.97 2.94
C LYS A 136 -6.83 24.30 1.60
N VAL A 137 -5.80 23.54 1.20
CA VAL A 137 -5.19 23.69 -0.13
C VAL A 137 -6.19 23.29 -1.20
N PHE A 138 -6.85 22.14 -1.06
CA PHE A 138 -7.88 21.70 -2.02
C PHE A 138 -9.05 22.67 -2.11
N GLU A 139 -9.52 23.22 -0.98
CA GLU A 139 -10.57 24.28 -0.96
C GLU A 139 -10.11 25.50 -1.77
N SER A 140 -8.87 25.95 -1.57
CA SER A 140 -8.33 27.10 -2.32
C SER A 140 -8.23 26.85 -3.82
N LEU A 141 -8.15 25.58 -4.24
CA LEU A 141 -8.13 25.14 -5.63
C LEU A 141 -9.56 24.90 -6.20
N GLY A 142 -10.60 25.08 -5.39
CA GLY A 142 -12.00 24.96 -5.80
C GLY A 142 -12.62 23.56 -5.64
N ALA A 143 -11.98 22.68 -4.88
CA ALA A 143 -12.56 21.41 -4.43
C ALA A 143 -13.45 21.64 -3.19
N THR A 144 -14.30 20.65 -2.88
CA THR A 144 -15.11 20.62 -1.66
C THR A 144 -14.84 19.33 -0.90
N TRP A 145 -15.02 19.36 0.43
CA TRP A 145 -14.87 18.15 1.22
C TRP A 145 -15.95 18.02 2.28
N GLU A 146 -16.25 16.78 2.66
CA GLU A 146 -17.17 16.44 3.75
C GLU A 146 -16.61 15.23 4.52
N GLU A 147 -16.99 15.16 5.81
CA GLU A 147 -16.72 13.97 6.62
C GLU A 147 -17.58 12.80 6.16
N VAL A 148 -16.96 11.64 6.04
CA VAL A 148 -17.62 10.37 5.67
C VAL A 148 -17.28 9.28 6.68
N SER A 149 -17.95 8.13 6.61
CA SER A 149 -17.69 6.99 7.49
C SER A 149 -17.39 5.73 6.67
N LEU A 150 -16.37 4.99 7.11
CA LEU A 150 -15.98 3.67 6.63
C LEU A 150 -15.99 2.68 7.81
N PRO A 151 -17.16 2.35 8.37
CA PRO A 151 -17.29 1.74 9.69
C PRO A 151 -16.63 0.36 9.82
N HIS A 152 -16.52 -0.41 8.72
CA HIS A 152 -15.92 -1.74 8.78
C HIS A 152 -14.38 -1.72 8.70
N THR A 153 -13.75 -0.55 8.51
CA THR A 153 -12.27 -0.44 8.47
C THR A 153 -11.63 -0.78 9.81
N GLU A 154 -12.35 -0.72 10.92
CA GLU A 154 -11.88 -1.19 12.23
C GLU A 154 -11.44 -2.67 12.23
N TYR A 155 -12.03 -3.50 11.36
CA TYR A 155 -11.72 -4.93 11.23
C TYR A 155 -10.63 -5.21 10.18
N ALA A 156 -10.15 -4.19 9.47
CA ALA A 156 -9.31 -4.37 8.29
C ALA A 156 -7.98 -5.06 8.60
N VAL A 157 -7.31 -4.67 9.69
CA VAL A 157 -6.02 -5.27 10.09
C VAL A 157 -6.19 -6.76 10.37
N ALA A 158 -7.20 -7.14 11.16
CA ALA A 158 -7.47 -8.54 11.49
C ALA A 158 -7.83 -9.37 10.24
N ALA A 159 -8.72 -8.85 9.38
CA ALA A 159 -9.11 -9.50 8.13
C ALA A 159 -7.91 -9.67 7.18
N TYR A 160 -7.09 -8.64 7.05
CA TYR A 160 -5.89 -8.68 6.21
C TYR A 160 -4.91 -9.76 6.66
N TYR A 161 -4.56 -9.82 7.94
CA TYR A 161 -3.58 -10.79 8.41
C TYR A 161 -4.08 -12.23 8.32
N LEU A 162 -5.38 -12.47 8.45
CA LEU A 162 -5.97 -13.78 8.19
C LEU A 162 -5.88 -14.13 6.70
N LEU A 163 -6.28 -13.25 5.80
CA LEU A 163 -6.28 -13.48 4.36
C LEU A 163 -4.85 -13.59 3.81
N ALA A 164 -4.02 -12.60 4.09
CA ALA A 164 -2.66 -12.55 3.58
C ALA A 164 -1.80 -13.72 4.07
N SER A 165 -1.92 -14.10 5.35
CA SER A 165 -1.20 -15.26 5.88
C SER A 165 -1.70 -16.58 5.28
N SER A 166 -3.01 -16.70 5.08
CA SER A 166 -3.62 -17.88 4.43
C SER A 166 -3.11 -18.05 3.00
N GLU A 167 -3.15 -16.98 2.21
CA GLU A 167 -2.66 -16.99 0.83
C GLU A 167 -1.14 -17.20 0.77
N ALA A 168 -0.37 -16.57 1.67
CA ALA A 168 1.07 -16.77 1.77
C ALA A 168 1.43 -18.24 2.07
N SER A 169 0.70 -18.91 2.95
CA SER A 169 0.93 -20.33 3.25
C SER A 169 0.81 -21.21 2.02
N SER A 170 -0.16 -20.91 1.14
CA SER A 170 -0.37 -21.61 -0.13
C SER A 170 0.68 -21.21 -1.17
N ASN A 171 0.92 -19.91 -1.36
CA ASN A 171 1.84 -19.39 -2.37
C ASN A 171 3.30 -19.80 -2.10
N LEU A 172 3.74 -19.77 -0.84
CA LEU A 172 5.09 -20.12 -0.46
C LEU A 172 5.32 -21.64 -0.34
N ALA A 173 4.27 -22.45 -0.47
CA ALA A 173 4.39 -23.92 -0.52
C ALA A 173 5.29 -24.41 -1.66
N ARG A 174 5.36 -23.68 -2.78
CA ARG A 174 6.17 -24.02 -3.95
C ARG A 174 7.69 -23.96 -3.72
N PHE A 175 8.13 -23.22 -2.68
CA PHE A 175 9.54 -23.10 -2.31
C PHE A 175 9.92 -24.24 -1.37
N ASP A 176 10.11 -25.41 -1.95
CA ASP A 176 10.27 -26.69 -1.24
C ASP A 176 11.69 -27.26 -1.30
N GLY A 177 12.60 -26.58 -2.04
CA GLY A 177 13.97 -27.06 -2.27
C GLY A 177 14.08 -28.13 -3.34
N VAL A 178 12.98 -28.50 -4.00
CA VAL A 178 12.96 -29.43 -5.14
C VAL A 178 12.85 -28.67 -6.46
N ARG A 179 11.82 -27.84 -6.59
CA ARG A 179 11.55 -27.01 -7.78
C ARG A 179 12.13 -25.62 -7.67
N TYR A 180 11.99 -25.00 -6.48
CA TYR A 180 12.38 -23.61 -6.25
C TYR A 180 12.98 -23.43 -4.85
N GLY A 181 13.78 -22.39 -4.70
CA GLY A 181 14.33 -21.93 -3.44
C GLY A 181 15.59 -22.69 -3.00
N VAL A 182 15.95 -22.47 -1.74
CA VAL A 182 17.13 -23.10 -1.10
C VAL A 182 16.88 -24.59 -0.95
N ARG A 183 17.85 -25.39 -1.37
CA ARG A 183 17.86 -26.84 -1.16
C ARG A 183 18.86 -27.20 -0.07
N ALA A 184 18.38 -27.88 0.97
CA ALA A 184 19.22 -28.33 2.06
C ALA A 184 20.20 -29.43 1.60
N GLU A 185 21.41 -29.37 2.13
CA GLU A 185 22.43 -30.39 1.90
C GLU A 185 22.20 -31.62 2.78
N ASN A 186 22.59 -32.79 2.26
CA ASN A 186 22.61 -34.08 2.99
C ASN A 186 21.29 -34.42 3.72
N PRO A 187 20.12 -34.40 3.07
CA PRO A 187 18.89 -34.85 3.67
C PRO A 187 18.88 -36.37 3.82
N ALA A 188 18.37 -36.87 4.94
CA ALA A 188 18.26 -38.30 5.19
C ALA A 188 17.20 -38.98 4.34
N ASN A 189 16.15 -38.25 3.97
CA ASN A 189 15.05 -38.69 3.11
C ASN A 189 14.28 -37.48 2.57
N LEU A 190 13.23 -37.71 1.75
CA LEU A 190 12.44 -36.66 1.11
C LEU A 190 11.77 -35.73 2.14
N ILE A 191 11.21 -36.26 3.21
CA ILE A 191 10.57 -35.44 4.27
C ILE A 191 11.60 -34.55 4.96
N ASP A 192 12.77 -35.09 5.24
CA ASP A 192 13.88 -34.32 5.83
C ASP A 192 14.38 -33.23 4.87
N LEU A 193 14.41 -33.49 3.57
CA LEU A 193 14.72 -32.47 2.56
C LEU A 193 13.75 -31.29 2.63
N TYR A 194 12.45 -31.55 2.63
CA TYR A 194 11.43 -30.49 2.74
C TYR A 194 11.57 -29.70 4.05
N ARG A 195 11.68 -30.39 5.16
CA ARG A 195 11.80 -29.77 6.50
C ARG A 195 13.02 -28.89 6.60
N LYS A 196 14.19 -29.39 6.23
CA LYS A 196 15.46 -28.65 6.30
C LYS A 196 15.47 -27.45 5.35
N SER A 197 15.06 -27.65 4.09
CA SER A 197 15.04 -26.59 3.08
C SER A 197 14.15 -25.42 3.51
N ARG A 198 12.93 -25.71 3.95
CA ARG A 198 11.99 -24.68 4.41
C ARG A 198 12.43 -24.03 5.73
N SER A 199 13.00 -24.81 6.65
CA SER A 199 13.51 -24.27 7.91
C SER A 199 14.69 -23.32 7.72
N GLN A 200 15.59 -23.63 6.78
CA GLN A 200 16.77 -22.82 6.47
C GLN A 200 16.45 -21.64 5.56
N GLY A 201 15.58 -21.86 4.55
CA GLY A 201 15.28 -20.88 3.51
C GLY A 201 14.33 -19.76 3.93
N PHE A 202 13.48 -19.97 4.95
CA PHE A 202 12.54 -18.96 5.43
C PHE A 202 12.98 -18.32 6.75
N GLY A 203 12.91 -16.99 6.81
CA GLY A 203 13.12 -16.23 8.04
C GLY A 203 11.98 -16.43 9.06
N ALA A 204 12.19 -15.94 10.28
CA ALA A 204 11.27 -16.15 11.40
C ALA A 204 9.86 -15.59 11.12
N GLU A 205 9.75 -14.37 10.58
CA GLU A 205 8.46 -13.75 10.28
C GLU A 205 7.69 -14.49 9.19
N VAL A 206 8.37 -14.92 8.12
CA VAL A 206 7.75 -15.71 7.04
C VAL A 206 7.22 -17.03 7.59
N LYS A 207 7.99 -17.73 8.42
CA LYS A 207 7.55 -18.96 9.09
C LYS A 207 6.31 -18.73 9.95
N ARG A 208 6.28 -17.64 10.73
CA ARG A 208 5.11 -17.25 11.55
C ARG A 208 3.87 -17.11 10.68
N ARG A 209 3.94 -16.35 9.57
CA ARG A 209 2.82 -16.14 8.66
C ARG A 209 2.36 -17.42 7.97
N ILE A 210 3.27 -18.28 7.55
CA ILE A 210 2.93 -19.60 7.00
C ILE A 210 2.17 -20.45 8.03
N MET A 211 2.62 -20.47 9.28
CA MET A 211 1.94 -21.23 10.34
C MET A 211 0.55 -20.68 10.65
N LEU A 212 0.41 -19.36 10.79
CA LEU A 212 -0.88 -18.70 11.00
C LEU A 212 -1.86 -18.98 9.85
N GLY A 213 -1.39 -18.88 8.61
CA GLY A 213 -2.21 -19.17 7.43
C GLY A 213 -2.62 -20.63 7.34
N THR A 214 -1.71 -21.54 7.60
CA THR A 214 -2.00 -22.98 7.63
C THR A 214 -3.05 -23.30 8.71
N TYR A 215 -2.96 -22.68 9.88
CA TYR A 215 -3.94 -22.83 10.95
C TYR A 215 -5.30 -22.28 10.53
N ALA A 216 -5.37 -21.07 9.98
CA ALA A 216 -6.63 -20.46 9.53
C ALA A 216 -7.33 -21.25 8.42
N LEU A 217 -6.57 -21.99 7.59
CA LEU A 217 -7.09 -22.83 6.52
C LEU A 217 -7.38 -24.28 6.95
N SER A 218 -7.03 -24.68 8.17
CA SER A 218 -7.20 -26.04 8.64
C SER A 218 -8.67 -26.41 8.89
N SER A 219 -8.96 -27.71 8.85
CA SER A 219 -10.30 -28.24 9.09
C SER A 219 -10.85 -27.78 10.45
N GLY A 220 -12.09 -27.30 10.47
CA GLY A 220 -12.75 -26.75 11.65
C GLY A 220 -12.47 -25.26 11.92
N TYR A 221 -11.47 -24.66 11.28
CA TYR A 221 -11.12 -23.24 11.44
C TYR A 221 -11.36 -22.39 10.19
N TYR A 222 -11.45 -23.01 9.02
CA TYR A 222 -11.64 -22.34 7.73
C TYR A 222 -12.84 -21.38 7.74
N ASP A 223 -14.02 -21.87 8.18
CA ASP A 223 -15.24 -21.05 8.22
C ASP A 223 -15.15 -19.93 9.28
N ALA A 224 -14.54 -20.23 10.42
CA ALA A 224 -14.44 -19.30 11.54
C ALA A 224 -13.45 -18.17 11.28
N TYR A 225 -12.40 -18.40 10.51
CA TYR A 225 -11.33 -17.42 10.26
C TYR A 225 -11.30 -16.95 8.81
N TYR A 226 -10.95 -17.82 7.86
CA TYR A 226 -10.75 -17.41 6.48
C TYR A 226 -12.03 -16.92 5.81
N LEU A 227 -13.09 -17.70 5.86
CA LEU A 227 -14.39 -17.33 5.25
C LEU A 227 -14.97 -16.08 5.93
N LYS A 228 -14.85 -15.96 7.25
CA LYS A 228 -15.28 -14.77 7.97
C LYS A 228 -14.49 -13.53 7.54
N ALA A 229 -13.17 -13.64 7.38
CA ALA A 229 -12.33 -12.54 6.88
C ALA A 229 -12.72 -12.13 5.45
N GLN A 230 -13.07 -13.07 4.56
CA GLN A 230 -13.59 -12.77 3.23
C GLN A 230 -14.92 -11.99 3.27
N LYS A 231 -15.83 -12.35 4.19
CA LYS A 231 -17.07 -11.60 4.38
C LYS A 231 -16.82 -10.17 4.87
N VAL A 232 -15.89 -9.99 5.82
CA VAL A 232 -15.49 -8.67 6.30
C VAL A 232 -14.86 -7.86 5.17
N ARG A 233 -14.00 -8.46 4.33
CA ARG A 233 -13.45 -7.81 3.13
C ARG A 233 -14.56 -7.26 2.21
N THR A 234 -15.63 -8.01 2.02
CA THR A 234 -16.78 -7.57 1.23
C THR A 234 -17.45 -6.33 1.84
N LEU A 235 -17.64 -6.31 3.17
CA LEU A 235 -18.23 -5.16 3.87
C LEU A 235 -17.34 -3.93 3.77
N ILE A 236 -16.03 -4.08 3.93
CA ILE A 236 -15.07 -2.98 3.75
C ILE A 236 -15.18 -2.41 2.33
N LYS A 237 -15.23 -3.27 1.30
CA LYS A 237 -15.41 -2.80 -0.07
C LYS A 237 -16.72 -2.03 -0.25
N GLN A 238 -17.82 -2.51 0.34
CA GLN A 238 -19.14 -1.84 0.27
C GLN A 238 -19.12 -0.46 0.92
N ASP A 239 -18.38 -0.26 2.03
CA ASP A 239 -18.22 1.08 2.62
C ASP A 239 -17.62 2.07 1.61
N PHE A 240 -16.53 1.66 0.93
CA PHE A 240 -15.94 2.50 -0.12
C PHE A 240 -16.88 2.73 -1.29
N ASP A 241 -17.56 1.69 -1.79
CA ASP A 241 -18.49 1.80 -2.90
C ASP A 241 -19.60 2.83 -2.59
N GLN A 242 -20.17 2.81 -1.36
CA GLN A 242 -21.18 3.77 -0.92
C GLN A 242 -20.66 5.22 -0.86
N VAL A 243 -19.45 5.42 -0.34
CA VAL A 243 -18.83 6.75 -0.30
C VAL A 243 -18.59 7.27 -1.73
N PHE A 244 -18.13 6.41 -2.63
CA PHE A 244 -17.86 6.76 -4.01
C PHE A 244 -19.10 7.01 -4.89
N GLU A 245 -20.31 6.78 -4.40
CA GLU A 245 -21.53 7.27 -5.07
C GLU A 245 -21.61 8.80 -5.07
N LYS A 246 -21.06 9.45 -4.02
CA LYS A 246 -21.15 10.91 -3.83
C LYS A 246 -19.80 11.62 -4.00
N PHE A 247 -18.71 10.97 -3.71
CA PHE A 247 -17.37 11.55 -3.69
C PHE A 247 -16.50 10.98 -4.82
N ASP A 248 -15.53 11.76 -5.23
CA ASP A 248 -14.64 11.41 -6.34
C ASP A 248 -13.34 10.79 -5.82
N VAL A 249 -12.86 11.27 -4.67
CA VAL A 249 -11.70 10.72 -3.93
C VAL A 249 -11.95 10.75 -2.43
N ILE A 250 -11.19 9.91 -1.70
CA ILE A 250 -11.11 9.95 -0.24
C ILE A 250 -9.70 10.36 0.14
N ILE A 251 -9.57 11.27 1.12
CA ILE A 251 -8.28 11.72 1.65
C ILE A 251 -8.13 11.27 3.10
N GLY A 252 -6.92 10.83 3.46
CA GLY A 252 -6.53 10.48 4.81
C GLY A 252 -5.00 10.41 4.97
N PRO A 253 -4.49 10.12 6.16
CA PRO A 253 -3.07 9.84 6.37
C PRO A 253 -2.67 8.53 5.67
N THR A 254 -1.43 8.48 5.20
CA THR A 254 -0.87 7.21 4.67
C THR A 254 -0.45 6.28 5.80
N ALA A 255 0.12 6.83 6.86
CA ALA A 255 0.56 6.08 8.04
C ALA A 255 0.11 6.81 9.32
N PRO A 256 -0.09 6.08 10.43
CA PRO A 256 -0.60 6.68 11.68
C PRO A 256 0.42 7.61 12.36
N THR A 257 1.70 7.40 12.09
CA THR A 257 2.82 8.17 12.67
C THR A 257 3.85 8.49 11.60
N THR A 258 4.84 9.32 11.92
CA THR A 258 6.08 9.44 11.17
C THR A 258 6.97 8.21 11.37
N ALA A 259 8.08 8.13 10.62
CA ALA A 259 9.03 7.04 10.73
C ALA A 259 9.57 6.89 12.17
N PHE A 260 9.62 5.67 12.67
CA PHE A 260 10.16 5.30 13.98
C PHE A 260 11.67 4.97 13.90
N LYS A 261 12.35 4.91 15.03
CA LYS A 261 13.79 4.61 15.10
C LYS A 261 14.08 3.14 14.79
N ILE A 262 15.28 2.87 14.27
CA ILE A 262 15.73 1.50 14.01
C ILE A 262 15.73 0.73 15.33
N GLY A 263 15.09 -0.42 15.34
CA GLY A 263 15.00 -1.31 16.50
C GLY A 263 13.88 -1.02 17.50
N GLU A 264 13.16 0.10 17.35
CA GLU A 264 12.15 0.54 18.32
C GLU A 264 10.93 -0.39 18.42
N GLN A 265 10.47 -0.96 17.30
CA GLN A 265 9.26 -1.78 17.24
C GLN A 265 9.50 -3.28 16.98
N ILE A 266 10.75 -3.75 17.00
CA ILE A 266 11.09 -5.14 16.64
C ILE A 266 10.55 -6.18 17.59
N HIS A 267 10.24 -5.81 18.83
CA HIS A 267 9.75 -6.73 19.87
C HIS A 267 8.23 -6.77 19.99
N ASP A 268 7.51 -5.90 19.28
CA ASP A 268 6.05 -5.85 19.28
C ASP A 268 5.48 -5.97 17.84
N PRO A 269 5.19 -7.19 17.38
CA PRO A 269 4.62 -7.41 16.05
C PRO A 269 3.28 -6.72 15.84
N LEU A 270 2.47 -6.55 16.88
CA LEU A 270 1.14 -5.93 16.75
C LEU A 270 1.28 -4.43 16.48
N THR A 271 2.12 -3.72 17.22
CA THR A 271 2.43 -2.31 16.94
C THR A 271 3.01 -2.14 15.54
N MET A 272 3.90 -3.06 15.11
CA MET A 272 4.43 -3.04 13.74
C MET A 272 3.30 -3.17 12.70
N TYR A 273 2.31 -4.04 12.94
CA TYR A 273 1.19 -4.26 12.03
C TYR A 273 0.23 -3.07 11.97
N LEU A 274 0.08 -2.33 13.05
CA LEU A 274 -0.78 -1.14 13.11
C LEU A 274 -0.24 0.04 12.29
N ASN A 275 1.03 0.03 11.89
CA ASN A 275 1.58 1.05 10.99
C ASN A 275 0.87 1.07 9.62
N ASP A 276 0.20 0.00 9.23
CA ASP A 276 -0.51 -0.13 7.95
C ASP A 276 -2.05 0.05 8.09
N ILE A 277 -2.54 0.50 9.24
CA ILE A 277 -3.98 0.63 9.52
C ILE A 277 -4.71 1.52 8.51
N CYS A 278 -4.04 2.56 7.99
CA CYS A 278 -4.61 3.48 7.02
C CYS A 278 -4.57 2.96 5.59
N THR A 279 -3.69 2.01 5.28
CA THR A 279 -3.46 1.53 3.90
C THR A 279 -4.12 0.19 3.60
N ILE A 280 -4.21 -0.70 4.58
CA ILE A 280 -4.80 -2.05 4.45
C ILE A 280 -6.23 -2.03 3.89
N PRO A 281 -7.16 -1.15 4.33
CA PRO A 281 -8.53 -1.15 3.81
C PRO A 281 -8.61 -0.97 2.30
N VAL A 282 -7.71 -0.16 1.74
CA VAL A 282 -7.61 0.11 0.30
C VAL A 282 -7.22 -1.15 -0.50
N ASN A 283 -6.29 -1.97 0.04
CA ASN A 283 -5.91 -3.24 -0.57
C ASN A 283 -7.06 -4.26 -0.52
N LEU A 284 -7.74 -4.35 0.62
CA LEU A 284 -8.90 -5.24 0.78
C LEU A 284 -10.02 -4.88 -0.20
N ALA A 285 -10.22 -3.59 -0.47
CA ALA A 285 -11.20 -3.11 -1.44
C ALA A 285 -10.71 -3.17 -2.90
N GLY A 286 -9.41 -3.40 -3.15
CA GLY A 286 -8.82 -3.48 -4.50
C GLY A 286 -8.65 -2.12 -5.21
N LEU A 287 -8.73 -1.01 -4.49
CA LEU A 287 -8.80 0.36 -5.02
C LEU A 287 -7.41 0.96 -5.31
N PRO A 288 -7.31 1.94 -6.23
CA PRO A 288 -6.10 2.71 -6.43
C PRO A 288 -5.91 3.72 -5.30
N ALA A 289 -4.66 3.98 -4.93
CA ALA A 289 -4.32 5.06 -4.02
C ALA A 289 -2.88 5.53 -4.20
N ILE A 290 -2.66 6.81 -3.98
CA ILE A 290 -1.33 7.44 -4.02
C ILE A 290 -1.02 8.07 -2.66
N SER A 291 0.22 7.91 -2.21
CA SER A 291 0.79 8.67 -1.09
C SER A 291 1.63 9.81 -1.64
N VAL A 292 1.39 11.02 -1.18
CA VAL A 292 2.18 12.21 -1.52
C VAL A 292 2.65 12.91 -0.25
N PRO A 293 3.85 13.51 -0.23
CA PRO A 293 4.32 14.28 0.92
C PRO A 293 3.39 15.46 1.21
N CYS A 294 2.99 15.65 2.47
CA CYS A 294 2.08 16.73 2.86
C CYS A 294 2.58 17.60 4.02
N GLY A 295 3.79 17.43 4.44
CA GLY A 295 4.41 18.22 5.51
C GLY A 295 5.47 17.45 6.26
N LEU A 296 5.88 18.05 7.38
CA LEU A 296 6.80 17.45 8.34
C LEU A 296 6.15 17.47 9.73
N ALA A 297 6.36 16.40 10.50
CA ALA A 297 6.10 16.35 11.93
C ALA A 297 7.40 15.95 12.64
N ASP A 298 7.85 16.79 13.58
CA ASP A 298 9.14 16.64 14.28
C ASP A 298 10.35 16.46 13.32
N GLY A 299 10.31 17.16 12.17
CA GLY A 299 11.35 17.10 11.14
C GLY A 299 11.31 15.85 10.26
N LEU A 300 10.33 14.98 10.43
CA LEU A 300 10.15 13.76 9.62
C LEU A 300 8.95 13.91 8.67
N PRO A 301 9.01 13.29 7.46
CA PRO A 301 7.94 13.40 6.48
C PRO A 301 6.60 12.83 6.96
N VAL A 302 5.51 13.48 6.54
CA VAL A 302 4.14 13.00 6.64
C VAL A 302 3.60 12.80 5.22
N GLY A 303 2.95 11.65 4.99
CA GLY A 303 2.27 11.33 3.74
C GLY A 303 0.76 11.47 3.86
N MET A 304 0.15 12.21 2.93
CA MET A 304 -1.28 12.18 2.65
C MET A 304 -1.58 11.07 1.64
N GLN A 305 -2.62 10.30 1.88
CA GLN A 305 -3.13 9.30 0.96
C GLN A 305 -4.37 9.83 0.25
N ILE A 306 -4.40 9.72 -1.09
CA ILE A 306 -5.58 9.98 -1.94
C ILE A 306 -6.02 8.65 -2.52
N ILE A 307 -7.26 8.25 -2.24
CA ILE A 307 -7.86 6.98 -2.65
C ILE A 307 -8.93 7.28 -3.69
N GLY A 308 -8.98 6.53 -4.78
CA GLY A 308 -9.95 6.70 -5.86
C GLY A 308 -10.81 5.46 -6.13
N LYS A 309 -11.74 5.61 -7.07
CA LYS A 309 -12.57 4.53 -7.59
C LYS A 309 -11.70 3.52 -8.35
N ALA A 310 -12.14 2.27 -8.39
CA ALA A 310 -11.45 1.25 -9.17
C ALA A 310 -11.31 1.70 -10.64
N PHE A 311 -10.09 1.58 -11.17
CA PHE A 311 -9.71 1.97 -12.53
C PHE A 311 -9.83 3.47 -12.86
N ASP A 312 -9.96 4.33 -11.83
CA ASP A 312 -9.95 5.79 -11.97
C ASP A 312 -8.65 6.39 -11.39
N GLU A 313 -7.52 5.83 -11.79
CA GLU A 313 -6.20 6.38 -11.45
C GLU A 313 -6.05 7.82 -11.95
N THR A 314 -6.72 8.17 -13.05
CA THR A 314 -6.68 9.54 -13.62
C THR A 314 -7.14 10.58 -12.62
N THR A 315 -8.27 10.36 -11.92
CA THR A 315 -8.76 11.28 -10.89
C THR A 315 -7.82 11.36 -9.69
N VAL A 316 -7.27 10.22 -9.26
CA VAL A 316 -6.28 10.16 -8.17
C VAL A 316 -5.02 10.95 -8.51
N LEU A 317 -4.47 10.74 -9.71
CA LEU A 317 -3.27 11.43 -10.21
C LEU A 317 -3.51 12.92 -10.39
N ARG A 318 -4.68 13.32 -10.93
CA ARG A 318 -5.06 14.72 -11.09
C ARG A 318 -5.13 15.45 -9.75
N ALA A 319 -5.76 14.84 -8.75
CA ALA A 319 -5.83 15.41 -7.41
C ALA A 319 -4.43 15.52 -6.77
N ALA A 320 -3.62 14.47 -6.88
CA ALA A 320 -2.26 14.45 -6.36
C ALA A 320 -1.38 15.52 -7.05
N TYR A 321 -1.45 15.64 -8.37
CA TYR A 321 -0.70 16.62 -9.13
C TYR A 321 -1.09 18.05 -8.78
N ALA A 322 -2.39 18.34 -8.71
CA ALA A 322 -2.88 19.67 -8.32
C ALA A 322 -2.37 20.09 -6.94
N TYR A 323 -2.41 19.17 -5.97
CA TYR A 323 -1.87 19.40 -4.63
C TYR A 323 -0.35 19.65 -4.66
N GLU A 324 0.38 18.81 -5.39
CA GLU A 324 1.85 18.92 -5.53
C GLU A 324 2.26 20.26 -6.13
N GLN A 325 1.56 20.73 -7.17
CA GLN A 325 1.84 22.02 -7.83
C GLN A 325 1.51 23.23 -6.93
N ALA A 326 0.58 23.08 -6.00
CA ALA A 326 0.19 24.14 -5.06
C ALA A 326 1.07 24.19 -3.79
N THR A 327 2.00 23.24 -3.62
CA THR A 327 2.82 23.10 -2.40
C THR A 327 4.29 22.81 -2.73
N GLU A 328 5.16 22.94 -1.71
CA GLU A 328 6.61 22.72 -1.87
C GLU A 328 7.09 21.40 -1.20
N HIS A 329 6.19 20.58 -0.66
CA HIS A 329 6.56 19.42 0.16
C HIS A 329 7.37 18.37 -0.60
N HIS A 330 7.07 18.16 -1.89
CA HIS A 330 7.79 17.23 -2.77
C HIS A 330 9.25 17.68 -3.05
N LYS A 331 9.59 18.96 -2.84
CA LYS A 331 10.94 19.50 -3.04
C LYS A 331 11.87 19.21 -1.86
N LEU A 332 11.32 18.86 -0.71
CA LEU A 332 12.10 18.53 0.48
C LEU A 332 13.04 17.34 0.23
N ARG A 333 14.21 17.39 0.86
CA ARG A 333 15.27 16.37 0.71
C ARG A 333 15.78 15.93 2.07
N PRO A 334 16.18 14.65 2.22
CA PRO A 334 16.92 14.22 3.39
C PRO A 334 18.21 15.03 3.57
N ALA A 335 18.54 15.42 4.79
CA ALA A 335 19.74 16.21 5.08
C ALA A 335 21.05 15.55 4.57
N ALA A 336 21.09 14.21 4.60
CA ALA A 336 22.24 13.44 4.10
C ALA A 336 22.48 13.55 2.57
N VAL A 337 21.48 14.03 1.81
CA VAL A 337 21.53 14.16 0.33
C VAL A 337 21.66 15.62 -0.09
N GLY A 338 21.63 16.55 0.84
CA GLY A 338 21.60 18.00 0.62
C GLY A 338 22.95 18.70 0.52
N GLY A 339 24.04 17.98 0.33
CA GLY A 339 25.37 18.57 0.24
C GLY A 339 25.94 18.53 -1.18
N ALA A 340 25.74 19.60 -1.95
CA ALA A 340 26.69 20.24 -2.86
C ALA A 340 26.04 21.48 -3.45
#